data_f108d571f8d93fcd309993e3a291a6b0
#
_entry.id   f108d571f8d93fcd309993e3a291a6b0
#
_cell.length_a   1.000
_cell.length_b   1.000
_cell.length_c   1.000
_cell.angle_alpha   90.00
_cell.angle_beta   90.00
_cell.angle_gamma   90.00
#
_symmetry.space_group_name_H-M   'P 1'
#
loop_
_entity.id
_entity.type
_entity.pdbx_description
1 polymer ?
#
loop_
_entity_poly.entity_id
_entity_poly.type
_entity_poly.pdbx_seq_one_letter_code
_entity_poly.pdbx_strand_id
1 'polypeptide(L)' 'MSTRFTQARLLTVNEVADLLRVSMMTVYRLIKEGQLKALRVGRSYRLREDDVDEYLSKRYTEAI' A
#
# COMPACT_ATOMS: atom_id res chain seq x y z
N MET A 1 -6.57 -13.77 -19.14
CA MET A 1 -6.95 -13.39 -17.88
C MET A 1 -5.86 -12.77 -17.08
N SER A 2 -6.21 -11.78 -16.40
CA SER A 2 -5.23 -11.06 -15.63
C SER A 2 -4.85 -11.80 -14.38
N THR A 3 -3.60 -11.83 -14.10
CA THR A 3 -3.14 -12.46 -12.89
C THR A 3 -2.44 -11.46 -12.00
N ARG A 4 -2.48 -10.20 -12.38
CA ARG A 4 -1.75 -9.21 -11.62
C ARG A 4 -2.15 -9.16 -10.16
N PHE A 5 -3.46 -9.21 -9.89
CA PHE A 5 -3.92 -9.15 -8.51
C PHE A 5 -3.90 -10.51 -7.83
N THR A 6 -4.09 -11.57 -8.59
CA THR A 6 -4.09 -12.90 -8.00
C THR A 6 -2.70 -13.39 -7.67
N GLN A 7 -1.68 -12.89 -8.37
CA GLN A 7 -0.31 -13.30 -8.12
C GLN A 7 0.41 -12.37 -7.17
N ALA A 8 0.00 -11.13 -7.11
CA ALA A 8 0.62 -10.20 -6.20
C ALA A 8 0.14 -10.48 -4.78
N ARG A 9 1.03 -10.38 -3.85
CA ARG A 9 0.64 -10.51 -2.47
C ARG A 9 -0.17 -9.29 -2.06
N LEU A 10 -1.29 -9.52 -1.40
CA LEU A 10 -2.15 -8.45 -0.92
C LEU A 10 -1.93 -8.27 0.57
N LEU A 11 -1.76 -7.04 0.97
CA LEU A 11 -1.49 -6.69 2.36
C LEU A 11 -2.68 -5.93 2.92
N THR A 12 -2.93 -6.11 4.20
CA THR A 12 -3.93 -5.32 4.90
C THR A 12 -3.35 -3.96 5.25
N VAL A 13 -4.23 -3.02 5.60
CA VAL A 13 -3.78 -1.72 6.05
C VAL A 13 -2.89 -1.86 7.28
N ASN A 14 -3.25 -2.77 8.18
CA ASN A 14 -2.46 -2.99 9.39
C ASN A 14 -1.05 -3.46 9.04
N GLU A 15 -0.95 -4.38 8.10
CA GLU A 15 0.36 -4.88 7.67
C GLU A 15 1.20 -3.79 7.03
N VAL A 16 0.57 -2.94 6.23
CA VAL A 16 1.27 -1.85 5.59
C VAL A 16 1.73 -0.83 6.63
N ALA A 17 0.88 -0.55 7.61
CA ALA A 17 1.26 0.37 8.68
C ALA A 17 2.49 -0.14 9.41
N ASP A 18 2.54 -1.44 9.68
CA ASP A 18 3.71 -2.04 10.33
C ASP A 18 4.95 -1.92 9.46
N LEU A 19 4.80 -2.21 8.17
CA LEU A 19 5.93 -2.13 7.25
C LEU A 19 6.48 -0.71 7.16
N LEU A 20 5.59 0.26 7.09
CA LEU A 20 6.00 1.65 6.95
C LEU A 20 6.34 2.29 8.28
N ARG A 21 6.05 1.60 9.37
CA ARG A 21 6.30 2.12 10.72
C ARG A 21 5.52 3.38 10.98
N VAL A 22 4.26 3.39 10.57
CA VAL A 22 3.35 4.51 10.78
C VAL A 22 2.04 3.98 11.31
N SER A 23 1.15 4.88 11.69
CA SER A 23 -0.17 4.49 12.16
C SER A 23 -1.04 4.09 10.99
N MET A 24 -2.12 3.35 11.29
CA MET A 24 -3.09 3.00 10.27
C MET A 24 -3.77 4.23 9.71
N MET A 25 -3.97 5.24 10.54
CA MET A 25 -4.54 6.51 10.08
C MET A 25 -3.70 7.13 8.99
N THR A 26 -2.38 7.06 9.14
CA THR A 26 -1.48 7.59 8.12
C THR A 26 -1.63 6.82 6.83
N VAL A 27 -1.76 5.48 6.91
CA VAL A 27 -1.95 4.68 5.70
C VAL A 27 -3.25 5.09 4.99
N TYR A 28 -4.33 5.23 5.75
CA TYR A 28 -5.60 5.67 5.16
C TYR A 28 -5.46 7.02 4.50
N ARG A 29 -4.74 7.93 5.12
CA ARG A 29 -4.53 9.25 4.55
C ARG A 29 -3.75 9.17 3.24
N LEU A 30 -2.72 8.35 3.20
CA LEU A 30 -1.94 8.16 1.98
C LEU A 30 -2.78 7.58 0.84
N ILE A 31 -3.67 6.65 1.17
CA ILE A 31 -4.58 6.10 0.19
C ILE A 31 -5.50 7.19 -0.33
N LYS A 32 -6.05 7.98 0.57
CA LYS A 32 -6.99 9.02 0.22
C LYS A 32 -6.34 10.10 -0.63
N GLU A 33 -5.08 10.37 -0.36
CA GLU A 33 -4.33 11.39 -1.12
C GLU A 33 -3.82 10.87 -2.45
N GLY A 34 -4.01 9.57 -2.72
CA GLY A 34 -3.56 9.00 -3.97
C GLY A 34 -2.10 8.63 -4.00
N GLN A 35 -1.43 8.67 -2.86
CA GLN A 35 -0.02 8.31 -2.81
C GLN A 35 0.22 6.82 -2.69
N LEU A 36 -0.74 6.10 -2.12
CA LEU A 36 -0.72 4.64 -2.08
C LEU A 36 -1.94 4.13 -2.81
N LYS A 37 -1.74 3.23 -3.74
CA LYS A 37 -2.83 2.58 -4.44
C LYS A 37 -3.39 1.46 -3.58
N ALA A 38 -4.70 1.30 -3.60
CA ALA A 38 -5.33 0.27 -2.79
C ALA A 38 -6.57 -0.26 -3.50
N LEU A 39 -6.87 -1.52 -3.20
CA LEU A 39 -8.09 -2.16 -3.65
C LEU A 39 -9.12 -2.06 -2.54
N ARG A 40 -10.37 -1.81 -2.91
CA ARG A 40 -11.45 -1.86 -1.96
C ARG A 40 -12.02 -3.28 -1.97
N VAL A 41 -11.96 -3.96 -0.84
CA VAL A 41 -12.52 -5.31 -0.72
C VAL A 41 -13.53 -5.26 0.40
N GLY A 42 -14.81 -5.24 0.03
CA GLY A 42 -15.85 -5.06 1.01
C GLY A 42 -15.69 -3.71 1.69
N ARG A 43 -15.49 -3.74 2.99
CA ARG A 43 -15.30 -2.52 3.77
C ARG A 43 -13.86 -2.24 4.08
N SER A 44 -12.98 -3.07 3.57
CA SER A 44 -11.57 -2.96 3.87
C SER A 44 -10.79 -2.60 2.63
N TYR A 45 -9.57 -2.17 2.85
CA TYR A 45 -8.62 -1.98 1.76
C TYR A 45 -7.61 -3.11 1.77
N ARG A 46 -7.10 -3.41 0.58
CA ARG A 46 -5.94 -4.28 0.44
C ARG A 46 -4.97 -3.57 -0.47
N LEU A 47 -3.70 -3.72 -0.19
CA LEU A 47 -2.67 -3.06 -0.97
C LEU A 47 -1.75 -4.13 -1.55
N ARG A 48 -1.39 -3.96 -2.83
CA ARG A 48 -0.46 -4.87 -3.46
C ARG A 48 0.94 -4.59 -2.94
N GLU A 49 1.67 -5.64 -2.70
CA GLU A 49 3.04 -5.51 -2.21
C GLU A 49 3.87 -4.64 -3.17
N ASP A 50 3.67 -4.83 -4.47
CA ASP A 50 4.39 -4.06 -5.47
C ASP A 50 4.14 -2.56 -5.35
N ASP A 51 2.90 -2.19 -5.05
CA ASP A 51 2.56 -0.77 -4.93
C ASP A 51 3.20 -0.16 -3.69
N VAL A 52 3.31 -0.94 -2.63
CA VAL A 52 3.97 -0.46 -1.42
C VAL A 52 5.48 -0.30 -1.69
N ASP A 53 6.06 -1.26 -2.40
CA ASP A 53 7.47 -1.18 -2.76
C ASP A 53 7.76 0.04 -3.60
N GLU A 54 6.88 0.35 -4.54
CA GLU A 54 7.05 1.51 -5.39
C GLU A 54 7.01 2.80 -4.57
N TYR A 55 6.08 2.87 -3.64
CA TYR A 55 5.98 4.03 -2.76
C TYR A 55 7.27 4.21 -1.96
N LEU A 56 7.77 3.12 -1.40
CA LEU A 56 9.00 3.18 -0.62
C LEU A 56 10.20 3.55 -1.47
N SER A 57 10.26 3.03 -2.70
CA SER A 57 11.36 3.35 -3.59
C SER A 57 11.44 4.84 -3.87
N LYS A 58 10.30 5.45 -4.10
CA LYS A 58 10.27 6.89 -4.37
C LYS A 58 10.74 7.67 -3.15
N ARG A 59 10.30 7.27 -1.97
CA ARG A 59 10.69 7.95 -0.74
C ARG A 59 12.17 7.78 -0.46
N TYR A 60 12.68 6.60 -0.71
CA TYR A 60 14.10 6.33 -0.50
C TYR A 60 14.95 7.25 -1.36
N THR A 61 14.56 7.40 -2.62
CA THR A 61 15.28 8.26 -3.55
C THR A 61 15.27 9.71 -3.09
N GLU A 62 14.12 10.15 -2.60
CA GLU A 62 13.97 11.54 -2.15
C GLU A 62 14.75 11.83 -0.88
N ALA A 63 14.97 10.82 -0.06
CA ALA A 63 15.68 11.00 1.19
C ALA A 63 17.16 11.17 1.00
N ILE A 64 17.67 10.78 -0.14
CA ILE A 64 19.08 10.94 -0.47
C ILE A 64 19.35 12.33 -1.01
#